data_1cde4bd905ea3fddb82c1cb45193ff5d
#
_entry.id   1cde4bd905ea3fddb82c1cb45193ff5d
#
_cell.length_a   1.000
_cell.length_b   1.000
_cell.length_c   1.000
_cell.angle_alpha   90.00
_cell.angle_beta   90.00
_cell.angle_gamma   90.00
#
_symmetry.space_group_name_H-M   'P 1'
#
loop_
_entity.id
_entity.type
_entity.pdbx_description
1 polymer ?
#
loop_
_entity_poly.entity_id
_entity_poly.type
_entity_poly.pdbx_seq_one_letter_code
_entity_poly.pdbx_strand_id
1 'polypeptide(L)'
;MTEYRSTRQDIVLSSTMDDTANFIDIAAVWRAVRRRWLLILAVFLTCGALAALMFFATVPRYQAVSTVVIERQADEVIPGEERSRLLTDSPAVDTAVQVLKSPLLAGRVVDALDLTTLPEFNPGLVEPDVPQLPQAAIRSRAIRILLSAIEVKRVGVSFAINVLAQSTSPQLAADIADE
;
A
#
# COMPACT_ATOMS: atom_id res chain seq x y z
N MET A 1 34.88 30.59 -74.14
CA MET A 1 35.70 29.96 -73.08
C MET A 1 35.53 30.78 -71.84
N THR A 2 34.29 31.01 -71.36
CA THR A 2 34.02 31.89 -70.23
C THR A 2 32.68 31.48 -69.49
N GLU A 3 32.43 30.19 -69.30
CA GLU A 3 31.16 29.78 -68.71
C GLU A 3 31.30 28.68 -67.58
N TYR A 4 32.52 28.52 -67.04
CA TYR A 4 32.75 27.44 -66.05
C TYR A 4 33.16 27.97 -64.67
N ARG A 5 32.85 29.22 -64.31
CA ARG A 5 33.31 29.81 -63.06
C ARG A 5 32.22 30.26 -62.08
N SER A 6 30.95 30.16 -62.46
CA SER A 6 29.88 30.65 -61.60
C SER A 6 29.18 29.55 -60.72
N THR A 7 29.40 28.27 -61.07
CA THR A 7 28.66 27.18 -60.42
C THR A 7 29.27 26.72 -59.11
N ARG A 8 30.48 27.19 -58.72
CA ARG A 8 31.20 26.75 -57.53
C ARG A 8 31.01 27.65 -56.31
N GLN A 9 30.43 28.83 -56.45
CA GLN A 9 30.16 29.74 -55.33
C GLN A 9 28.79 29.58 -54.71
N ASP A 10 27.82 29.00 -55.42
CA ASP A 10 26.48 28.84 -54.92
C ASP A 10 26.29 27.59 -54.03
N ILE A 11 27.27 26.67 -54.06
CA ILE A 11 27.18 25.43 -53.24
C ILE A 11 27.73 25.64 -51.82
N VAL A 12 28.54 26.70 -51.59
CA VAL A 12 29.17 26.91 -50.29
C VAL A 12 28.29 27.75 -49.33
N LEU A 13 27.27 28.44 -49.85
CA LEU A 13 26.41 29.32 -49.06
C LEU A 13 25.15 28.63 -48.53
N SER A 14 24.88 27.37 -48.92
CA SER A 14 23.67 26.65 -48.48
C SER A 14 23.93 25.69 -47.29
N SER A 15 25.17 25.55 -46.82
CA SER A 15 25.50 24.59 -45.74
C SER A 15 25.71 25.22 -44.36
N THR A 16 25.47 26.53 -44.20
CA THR A 16 25.69 27.20 -42.90
C THR A 16 24.39 27.68 -42.24
N MET A 17 23.22 27.27 -42.74
CA MET A 17 21.93 27.75 -42.18
C MET A 17 21.10 26.71 -41.39
N ASP A 18 21.63 25.52 -41.15
CA ASP A 18 20.78 24.46 -40.53
C ASP A 18 21.19 24.02 -39.12
N ASP A 19 22.16 24.70 -38.51
CA ASP A 19 22.69 24.29 -37.20
C ASP A 19 22.21 25.15 -36.00
N THR A 20 21.25 26.04 -36.19
CA THR A 20 20.73 26.89 -35.11
C THR A 20 19.30 26.52 -34.65
N ALA A 21 18.79 25.37 -35.06
CA ALA A 21 17.38 25.00 -34.82
C ALA A 21 17.11 24.26 -33.50
N ASN A 22 18.08 24.10 -32.58
CA ASN A 22 17.81 23.33 -31.38
C ASN A 22 18.23 23.99 -30.05
N PHE A 23 18.46 25.28 -30.02
CA PHE A 23 18.51 26.01 -28.75
C PHE A 23 17.10 26.42 -28.38
N ILE A 24 16.50 25.74 -27.41
CA ILE A 24 15.25 26.18 -26.77
C ILE A 24 15.53 27.64 -26.33
N ASP A 25 14.93 28.60 -27.01
CA ASP A 25 15.08 30.01 -26.61
C ASP A 25 14.40 30.20 -25.26
N ILE A 26 15.20 30.07 -24.20
CA ILE A 26 14.76 30.21 -22.79
C ILE A 26 14.04 31.56 -22.59
N ALA A 27 14.44 32.59 -23.34
CA ALA A 27 13.81 33.88 -23.27
C ALA A 27 12.42 33.88 -23.94
N ALA A 28 12.21 33.09 -24.99
CA ALA A 28 10.90 32.91 -25.60
C ALA A 28 9.95 32.10 -24.68
N VAL A 29 10.45 31.04 -24.06
CA VAL A 29 9.70 30.26 -23.07
C VAL A 29 9.33 31.15 -21.87
N TRP A 30 10.26 31.92 -21.34
CA TRP A 30 10.00 32.86 -20.23
C TRP A 30 8.93 33.90 -20.56
N ARG A 31 8.97 34.47 -21.78
CA ARG A 31 7.93 35.43 -22.28
C ARG A 31 6.57 34.75 -22.40
N ALA A 32 6.50 33.53 -22.93
CA ALA A 32 5.26 32.74 -23.04
C ALA A 32 4.66 32.43 -21.65
N VAL A 33 5.50 31.98 -20.70
CA VAL A 33 5.09 31.70 -19.30
C VAL A 33 4.57 32.97 -18.64
N ARG A 34 5.28 34.11 -18.77
CA ARG A 34 4.85 35.38 -18.18
C ARG A 34 3.53 35.90 -18.79
N ARG A 35 3.28 35.63 -20.06
CA ARG A 35 2.02 36.04 -20.74
C ARG A 35 0.83 35.20 -20.29
N ARG A 36 1.06 33.94 -19.87
CA ARG A 36 0.00 33.00 -19.48
C ARG A 36 0.10 32.53 -18.04
N TRP A 37 0.82 33.30 -17.19
CA TRP A 37 1.07 32.93 -15.81
C TRP A 37 -0.22 32.71 -15.01
N LEU A 38 -1.29 33.47 -15.30
CA LEU A 38 -2.61 33.30 -14.68
C LEU A 38 -3.24 31.95 -15.01
N LEU A 39 -3.08 31.47 -16.24
CA LEU A 39 -3.57 30.14 -16.62
C LEU A 39 -2.77 29.04 -15.91
N ILE A 40 -1.46 29.18 -15.85
CA ILE A 40 -0.59 28.23 -15.16
C ILE A 40 -0.94 28.22 -13.67
N LEU A 41 -1.12 29.39 -13.06
CA LEU A 41 -1.51 29.51 -11.66
C LEU A 41 -2.90 28.91 -11.41
N ALA A 42 -3.87 29.15 -12.31
CA ALA A 42 -5.21 28.57 -12.19
C ALA A 42 -5.18 27.03 -12.24
N VAL A 43 -4.43 26.45 -13.18
CA VAL A 43 -4.25 24.99 -13.28
C VAL A 43 -3.56 24.45 -12.02
N PHE A 44 -2.51 25.11 -11.57
CA PHE A 44 -1.79 24.70 -10.35
C PHE A 44 -2.70 24.74 -9.11
N LEU A 45 -3.49 25.80 -8.94
CA LEU A 45 -4.45 25.91 -7.84
C LEU A 45 -5.56 24.86 -7.92
N THR A 46 -6.07 24.59 -9.13
CA THR A 46 -7.10 23.57 -9.33
C THR A 46 -6.56 22.18 -8.99
N CYS A 47 -5.38 21.82 -9.50
CA CYS A 47 -4.73 20.55 -9.16
C CYS A 47 -4.40 20.45 -7.67
N GLY A 48 -3.91 21.54 -7.07
CA GLY A 48 -3.63 21.60 -5.64
C GLY A 48 -4.89 21.44 -4.78
N ALA A 49 -5.98 22.10 -5.16
CA ALA A 49 -7.27 21.96 -4.47
C ALA A 49 -7.82 20.52 -4.58
N LEU A 50 -7.75 19.89 -5.77
CA LEU A 50 -8.15 18.50 -5.95
C LEU A 50 -7.29 17.54 -5.13
N ALA A 51 -5.98 17.74 -5.11
CA ALA A 51 -5.05 16.94 -4.31
C ALA A 51 -5.32 17.10 -2.80
N ALA A 52 -5.56 18.31 -2.33
CA ALA A 52 -5.91 18.60 -0.94
C ALA A 52 -7.25 17.92 -0.57
N LEU A 53 -8.24 18.00 -1.46
CA LEU A 53 -9.54 17.37 -1.24
C LEU A 53 -9.40 15.85 -1.14
N MET A 54 -8.60 15.22 -2.01
CA MET A 54 -8.29 13.79 -1.92
C MET A 54 -7.54 13.43 -0.64
N PHE A 55 -6.59 14.25 -0.23
CA PHE A 55 -5.82 14.02 1.00
C PHE A 55 -6.71 14.05 2.24
N PHE A 56 -7.61 15.03 2.36
CA PHE A 56 -8.53 15.12 3.48
C PHE A 56 -9.64 14.05 3.46
N ALA A 57 -9.99 13.52 2.29
CA ALA A 57 -10.97 12.44 2.15
C ALA A 57 -10.38 11.05 2.50
N THR A 58 -9.04 10.92 2.56
CA THR A 58 -8.39 9.64 2.84
C THR A 58 -8.36 9.39 4.35
N VAL A 59 -9.00 8.32 4.81
CA VAL A 59 -8.95 7.88 6.21
C VAL A 59 -7.57 7.27 6.49
N PRO A 60 -6.81 7.79 7.46
CA PRO A 60 -5.51 7.23 7.83
C PRO A 60 -5.71 5.80 8.35
N ARG A 61 -4.84 4.87 7.92
CA ARG A 61 -4.80 3.50 8.43
C ARG A 61 -3.48 3.27 9.15
N TYR A 62 -3.58 2.79 10.36
CA TYR A 62 -2.44 2.42 11.19
C TYR A 62 -2.22 0.93 11.10
N GLN A 63 -0.95 0.51 11.15
CA GLN A 63 -0.57 -0.89 11.11
C GLN A 63 0.24 -1.21 12.36
N ALA A 64 -0.19 -2.22 13.10
CA ALA A 64 0.58 -2.83 14.18
C ALA A 64 1.13 -4.18 13.71
N VAL A 65 2.28 -4.57 14.25
CA VAL A 65 2.94 -5.84 13.97
C VAL A 65 3.28 -6.49 15.29
N SER A 66 2.70 -7.67 15.53
CA SER A 66 3.10 -8.55 16.64
C SER A 66 3.86 -9.75 16.07
N THR A 67 4.93 -10.16 16.74
CA THR A 67 5.76 -11.30 16.34
C THR A 67 5.61 -12.42 17.34
N VAL A 68 5.04 -13.52 16.90
CA VAL A 68 4.91 -14.74 17.70
C VAL A 68 5.99 -15.73 17.29
N VAL A 69 6.77 -16.18 18.27
CA VAL A 69 7.79 -17.21 18.07
C VAL A 69 7.23 -18.53 18.62
N ILE A 70 7.16 -19.54 17.76
CA ILE A 70 6.76 -20.89 18.19
C ILE A 70 7.98 -21.56 18.83
N GLU A 71 8.01 -21.57 20.15
CA GLU A 71 9.04 -22.27 20.90
C GLU A 71 8.72 -23.77 20.95
N ARG A 72 9.70 -24.59 20.55
CA ARG A 72 9.58 -26.04 20.72
C ARG A 72 9.97 -26.42 22.11
N GLN A 73 9.13 -27.15 22.79
CA GLN A 73 9.60 -28.04 23.83
C GLN A 73 10.44 -29.13 23.18
N ALA A 74 11.76 -29.06 23.40
CA ALA A 74 12.67 -30.11 23.00
C ALA A 74 12.41 -31.31 23.90
N ASP A 75 11.43 -32.15 23.52
CA ASP A 75 11.33 -33.48 24.08
C ASP A 75 12.53 -34.29 23.59
N GLU A 76 13.38 -34.65 24.54
CA GLU A 76 14.43 -35.66 24.55
C GLU A 76 15.14 -35.92 23.20
N VAL A 77 16.30 -35.25 23.09
CA VAL A 77 17.18 -35.33 21.90
C VAL A 77 17.76 -36.74 21.79
N ILE A 78 17.28 -37.54 20.85
CA ILE A 78 17.96 -38.74 20.38
C ILE A 78 19.07 -38.30 19.40
N PRO A 79 20.37 -38.54 19.68
CA PRO A 79 21.45 -38.15 18.83
C PRO A 79 21.37 -38.86 17.46
N GLY A 80 21.19 -38.09 16.39
CA GLY A 80 21.21 -38.61 14.99
C GLY A 80 20.06 -38.19 14.08
N GLU A 81 18.95 -37.66 14.60
CA GLU A 81 17.76 -37.31 13.82
C GLU A 81 17.60 -35.80 13.53
N GLU A 82 18.54 -34.95 13.94
CA GLU A 82 18.38 -33.47 13.86
C GLU A 82 18.16 -32.95 12.44
N ARG A 83 18.81 -33.53 11.42
CA ARG A 83 18.68 -33.07 10.02
C ARG A 83 17.32 -33.39 9.39
N SER A 84 16.72 -34.53 9.79
CA SER A 84 15.42 -34.94 9.26
C SER A 84 14.27 -34.10 9.86
N ARG A 85 14.41 -33.64 11.10
CA ARG A 85 13.40 -32.84 11.80
C ARG A 85 13.32 -31.41 11.28
N LEU A 86 14.46 -30.80 10.87
CA LEU A 86 14.49 -29.43 10.33
C LEU A 86 13.68 -29.28 9.02
N LEU A 87 13.54 -30.37 8.25
CA LEU A 87 12.75 -30.37 7.01
C LEU A 87 11.28 -30.71 7.25
N THR A 88 10.95 -31.37 8.38
CA THR A 88 9.59 -31.80 8.72
C THR A 88 8.75 -30.71 9.41
N ASP A 89 9.40 -29.63 9.87
CA ASP A 89 8.77 -28.63 10.71
C ASP A 89 8.10 -27.46 9.98
N SER A 90 8.30 -27.38 8.67
CA SER A 90 7.61 -26.38 7.81
C SER A 90 6.08 -26.54 7.88
N PRO A 91 5.50 -27.75 7.87
CA PRO A 91 4.06 -27.96 7.96
C PRO A 91 3.43 -27.46 9.26
N ALA A 92 4.16 -27.52 10.38
CA ALA A 92 3.64 -27.07 11.68
C ALA A 92 3.42 -25.55 11.73
N VAL A 93 4.38 -24.78 11.19
CA VAL A 93 4.25 -23.32 11.10
C VAL A 93 3.14 -22.94 10.11
N ASP A 94 3.03 -23.64 9.00
CA ASP A 94 1.98 -23.41 8.00
C ASP A 94 0.59 -23.70 8.59
N THR A 95 0.49 -24.76 9.39
CA THR A 95 -0.75 -25.07 10.14
C THR A 95 -1.08 -23.98 11.15
N ALA A 96 -0.10 -23.45 11.90
CA ALA A 96 -0.30 -22.36 12.84
C ALA A 96 -0.79 -21.09 12.13
N VAL A 97 -0.20 -20.73 10.99
CA VAL A 97 -0.68 -19.62 10.13
C VAL A 97 -2.13 -19.84 9.70
N GLN A 98 -2.50 -21.07 9.33
CA GLN A 98 -3.87 -21.41 8.94
C GLN A 98 -4.85 -21.25 10.12
N VAL A 99 -4.46 -21.69 11.31
CA VAL A 99 -5.27 -21.53 12.52
C VAL A 99 -5.46 -20.06 12.88
N LEU A 100 -4.40 -19.25 12.81
CA LEU A 100 -4.47 -17.80 13.05
C LEU A 100 -5.40 -17.07 12.07
N LYS A 101 -5.54 -17.57 10.85
CA LYS A 101 -6.49 -17.06 9.84
C LYS A 101 -7.88 -17.67 9.93
N SER A 102 -8.17 -18.46 10.95
CA SER A 102 -9.46 -19.13 11.06
C SER A 102 -10.58 -18.16 11.48
N PRO A 103 -11.79 -18.30 10.92
CA PRO A 103 -12.95 -17.51 11.34
C PRO A 103 -13.34 -17.75 12.81
N LEU A 104 -12.96 -18.89 13.37
CA LEU A 104 -13.24 -19.23 14.76
C LEU A 104 -12.40 -18.35 15.69
N LEU A 105 -11.11 -18.21 15.42
CA LEU A 105 -10.23 -17.34 16.21
C LEU A 105 -10.63 -15.88 16.04
N ALA A 106 -10.83 -15.44 14.79
CA ALA A 106 -11.30 -14.08 14.51
C ALA A 106 -12.63 -13.77 15.25
N GLY A 107 -13.52 -14.75 15.39
CA GLY A 107 -14.73 -14.60 16.17
C GLY A 107 -14.49 -14.36 17.67
N ARG A 108 -13.46 -14.98 18.25
CA ARG A 108 -13.08 -14.75 19.66
C ARG A 108 -12.52 -13.33 19.85
N VAL A 109 -11.64 -12.88 18.93
CA VAL A 109 -11.09 -11.52 18.97
C VAL A 109 -12.21 -10.48 18.82
N VAL A 110 -13.18 -10.71 17.90
CA VAL A 110 -14.35 -9.82 17.73
C VAL A 110 -15.15 -9.71 19.03
N ASP A 111 -15.33 -10.84 19.74
CA ASP A 111 -16.10 -10.86 20.98
C ASP A 111 -15.28 -10.29 22.16
N ALA A 112 -13.95 -10.55 22.25
CA ALA A 112 -13.08 -10.06 23.30
C ALA A 112 -12.89 -8.53 23.29
N LEU A 113 -12.77 -7.96 22.09
CA LEU A 113 -12.56 -6.52 21.88
C LEU A 113 -13.87 -5.75 21.57
N ASP A 114 -15.02 -6.41 21.67
CA ASP A 114 -16.35 -5.81 21.37
C ASP A 114 -16.39 -5.06 20.03
N LEU A 115 -15.72 -5.60 18.99
CA LEU A 115 -15.56 -4.92 17.69
C LEU A 115 -16.88 -4.61 17.01
N THR A 116 -17.97 -5.29 17.36
CA THR A 116 -19.31 -5.03 16.83
C THR A 116 -19.87 -3.67 17.23
N THR A 117 -19.32 -3.03 18.26
CA THR A 117 -19.71 -1.68 18.74
C THR A 117 -18.95 -0.56 18.05
N LEU A 118 -17.90 -0.90 17.29
CA LEU A 118 -17.05 0.07 16.62
C LEU A 118 -17.54 0.34 15.19
N PRO A 119 -17.58 1.62 14.75
CA PRO A 119 -18.09 2.00 13.43
C PRO A 119 -17.25 1.40 12.29
N GLU A 120 -15.97 1.11 12.52
CA GLU A 120 -15.09 0.47 11.54
C GLU A 120 -15.56 -0.94 11.17
N PHE A 121 -16.09 -1.69 12.15
CA PHE A 121 -16.57 -3.08 11.99
C PHE A 121 -18.10 -3.17 11.82
N ASN A 122 -18.81 -2.11 12.18
CA ASN A 122 -20.26 -2.00 12.06
C ASN A 122 -20.65 -0.65 11.42
N PRO A 123 -20.58 -0.51 10.09
CA PRO A 123 -20.95 0.72 9.39
C PRO A 123 -22.38 1.18 9.64
N GLY A 124 -23.30 0.28 10.01
CA GLY A 124 -24.67 0.63 10.35
C GLY A 124 -24.81 1.53 11.58
N LEU A 125 -23.75 1.77 12.35
CA LEU A 125 -23.73 2.75 13.44
C LEU A 125 -23.59 4.19 12.95
N VAL A 126 -23.01 4.39 11.76
CA VAL A 126 -22.71 5.72 11.19
C VAL A 126 -23.71 6.11 10.11
N GLU A 127 -24.21 5.15 9.36
CA GLU A 127 -25.14 5.36 8.24
C GLU A 127 -26.57 5.02 8.67
N PRO A 128 -27.45 6.03 8.92
CA PRO A 128 -28.82 5.79 9.36
C PRO A 128 -29.71 5.09 8.32
N ASP A 129 -29.32 5.12 7.04
CA ASP A 129 -30.05 4.51 5.93
C ASP A 129 -29.73 3.01 5.72
N VAL A 130 -28.78 2.45 6.48
CA VAL A 130 -28.46 1.01 6.39
C VAL A 130 -29.44 0.23 7.29
N PRO A 131 -30.16 -0.77 6.75
CA PRO A 131 -31.04 -1.61 7.56
C PRO A 131 -30.28 -2.22 8.74
N GLN A 132 -30.83 -2.09 9.94
CA GLN A 132 -30.26 -2.69 11.13
C GLN A 132 -30.28 -4.21 10.97
N LEU A 133 -29.09 -4.78 10.84
CA LEU A 133 -28.90 -6.21 10.69
C LEU A 133 -29.11 -6.93 12.05
N PRO A 134 -29.56 -8.19 12.04
CA PRO A 134 -29.55 -9.03 13.24
C PRO A 134 -28.12 -9.14 13.82
N GLN A 135 -28.00 -9.24 15.15
CA GLN A 135 -26.71 -9.33 15.86
C GLN A 135 -25.78 -10.39 15.26
N ALA A 136 -26.30 -11.55 14.88
CA ALA A 136 -25.52 -12.62 14.25
C ALA A 136 -24.92 -12.19 12.89
N ALA A 137 -25.65 -11.36 12.13
CA ALA A 137 -25.16 -10.84 10.85
C ALA A 137 -24.11 -9.75 11.05
N ILE A 138 -24.28 -8.88 12.06
CA ILE A 138 -23.28 -7.87 12.44
C ILE A 138 -21.99 -8.57 12.86
N ARG A 139 -22.05 -9.58 13.73
CA ARG A 139 -20.90 -10.37 14.15
C ARG A 139 -20.19 -11.04 12.98
N SER A 140 -20.94 -11.69 12.10
CA SER A 140 -20.36 -12.34 10.90
C SER A 140 -19.71 -11.33 9.95
N ARG A 141 -20.23 -10.11 9.86
CA ARG A 141 -19.64 -9.01 9.09
C ARG A 141 -18.35 -8.53 9.74
N ALA A 142 -18.34 -8.31 11.06
CA ALA A 142 -17.16 -7.91 11.81
C ALA A 142 -16.02 -8.93 11.64
N ILE A 143 -16.31 -10.24 11.72
CA ILE A 143 -15.32 -11.30 11.47
C ILE A 143 -14.71 -11.19 10.06
N ARG A 144 -15.52 -10.97 9.03
CA ARG A 144 -15.00 -10.81 7.66
C ARG A 144 -14.13 -9.56 7.49
N ILE A 145 -14.53 -8.45 8.10
CA ILE A 145 -13.74 -7.20 8.08
C ILE A 145 -12.41 -7.44 8.79
N LEU A 146 -12.43 -8.04 9.98
CA LEU A 146 -11.23 -8.37 10.76
C LEU A 146 -10.29 -9.27 9.96
N LEU A 147 -10.78 -10.34 9.35
CA LEU A 147 -9.96 -11.24 8.53
C LEU A 147 -9.34 -10.53 7.30
N SER A 148 -9.97 -9.50 6.78
CA SER A 148 -9.41 -8.68 5.70
C SER A 148 -8.39 -7.65 6.20
N ALA A 149 -8.47 -7.27 7.47
CA ALA A 149 -7.58 -6.31 8.13
C ALA A 149 -6.33 -6.96 8.76
N ILE A 150 -6.34 -8.29 8.92
CA ILE A 150 -5.23 -9.07 9.48
C ILE A 150 -4.46 -9.75 8.35
N GLU A 151 -3.15 -9.58 8.36
CA GLU A 151 -2.25 -10.32 7.50
C GLU A 151 -1.26 -11.12 8.35
N VAL A 152 -1.27 -12.44 8.21
CA VAL A 152 -0.36 -13.35 8.94
C VAL A 152 0.68 -13.86 7.97
N LYS A 153 1.95 -13.60 8.27
CA LYS A 153 3.10 -13.97 7.44
C LYS A 153 4.17 -14.67 8.27
N ARG A 154 4.73 -15.75 7.71
CA ARG A 154 5.94 -16.36 8.26
C ARG A 154 7.16 -15.49 7.97
N VAL A 155 8.07 -15.36 8.92
CA VAL A 155 9.33 -14.64 8.77
C VAL A 155 10.39 -15.56 8.19
N GLY A 156 10.55 -15.55 6.87
CA GLY A 156 11.53 -16.36 6.15
C GLY A 156 11.33 -17.87 6.40
N VAL A 157 12.41 -18.56 6.72
CA VAL A 157 12.41 -19.99 7.09
C VAL A 157 12.44 -20.21 8.61
N SER A 158 12.17 -19.16 9.41
CA SER A 158 12.16 -19.22 10.87
C SER A 158 10.82 -19.74 11.43
N PHE A 159 10.79 -19.98 12.75
CA PHE A 159 9.58 -20.32 13.48
C PHE A 159 8.82 -19.08 13.97
N ALA A 160 9.20 -17.90 13.49
CA ALA A 160 8.53 -16.65 13.80
C ALA A 160 7.41 -16.37 12.80
N ILE A 161 6.27 -15.95 13.34
CA ILE A 161 5.09 -15.52 12.58
C ILE A 161 4.83 -14.07 12.92
N ASN A 162 4.72 -13.23 11.91
CA ASN A 162 4.28 -11.85 12.06
C ASN A 162 2.77 -11.77 11.80
N VAL A 163 2.07 -11.24 12.78
CA VAL A 163 0.67 -10.86 12.69
C VAL A 163 0.63 -9.36 12.48
N LEU A 164 0.14 -8.94 11.31
CA LEU A 164 -0.02 -7.54 10.94
C LEU A 164 -1.50 -7.20 11.04
N ALA A 165 -1.87 -6.28 11.91
CA ALA A 165 -3.23 -5.78 12.04
C ALA A 165 -3.32 -4.34 11.53
N GLN A 166 -4.38 -4.02 10.77
CA GLN A 166 -4.66 -2.69 10.25
C GLN A 166 -5.97 -2.17 10.82
N SER A 167 -5.94 -0.92 11.33
CA SER A 167 -7.13 -0.24 11.84
C SER A 167 -7.04 1.27 11.60
N THR A 168 -8.17 1.97 11.76
CA THR A 168 -8.23 3.43 11.77
C THR A 168 -7.68 4.05 13.06
N SER A 169 -7.56 3.25 14.14
CA SER A 169 -6.98 3.64 15.42
C SER A 169 -5.68 2.87 15.69
N PRO A 170 -4.58 3.56 16.09
CA PRO A 170 -3.31 2.91 16.41
C PRO A 170 -3.42 1.97 17.62
N GLN A 171 -4.23 2.33 18.63
CA GLN A 171 -4.45 1.51 19.80
C GLN A 171 -5.19 0.21 19.44
N LEU A 172 -6.26 0.34 18.66
CA LEU A 172 -7.04 -0.82 18.23
C LEU A 172 -6.23 -1.75 17.32
N ALA A 173 -5.35 -1.21 16.46
CA ALA A 173 -4.45 -2.03 15.66
C ALA A 173 -3.49 -2.85 16.53
N ALA A 174 -2.98 -2.25 17.63
CA ALA A 174 -2.11 -2.94 18.59
C ALA A 174 -2.90 -4.02 19.35
N ASP A 175 -4.07 -3.68 19.88
CA ASP A 175 -4.92 -4.63 20.64
C ASP A 175 -5.31 -5.85 19.78
N ILE A 176 -5.64 -5.64 18.51
CA ILE A 176 -5.96 -6.73 17.56
C ILE A 176 -4.72 -7.60 17.28
N ALA A 177 -3.52 -7.02 17.24
CA ALA A 177 -2.31 -7.77 16.94
C ALA A 177 -1.80 -8.58 18.15
N ASP A 178 -2.17 -8.19 19.38
CA ASP A 178 -1.69 -8.79 20.64
C ASP A 178 -2.68 -9.83 21.20
N GLU A 179 -3.99 -9.80 20.79
CA GLU A 179 -5.02 -10.75 21.23
C GLU A 179 -5.01 -12.04 20.39
#